data_32991599c7450266c057289d5b4115a9
#
_entry.id   32991599c7450266c057289d5b4115a9
#
_cell.length_a   1.000
_cell.length_b   1.000
_cell.length_c   1.000
_cell.angle_alpha   90.00
_cell.angle_beta   90.00
_cell.angle_gamma   90.00
#
_symmetry.space_group_name_H-M   'P 1'
#
loop_
_entity.id
_entity.type
_entity.pdbx_description
1 polymer ?
#
loop_
_entity_poly.entity_id
_entity_poly.type
_entity_poly.pdbx_seq_one_letter_code
_entity_poly.pdbx_strand_id
1 'polypeptide(L)'
;MKKITMQDIADQVGVSRITVWKAFNKPDQVSDECREQIYKTASDLGYNKAVSGAPAFFSEEKENLTVSVIVSRPDSSIFWTNIIHHIAKELSKHNINLLYTYAPSVYSSTYHLPPILSNGTVDGVIVLNIYDPDLIRMISALPVPKVFYDTVSSVSFSELNGDLVMVEGTGAVKELTMHLIEKGKTKIGFVGDIDYARTNYDRFDGYRQAMLDAGLEINPALSFTGNIAIADYEETLNHFVDTMKTLPDAFVCASDYVANFLYQNLEKKGLTVPGDLMMTGFDCNSEYASVAGKLTSVQVDTSYLGKRLTRELLQRIQNPADPYETVYLSTTPIYSLSTED
;
A
#
# COMPACT_ATOMS: atom_id res chain seq x y z
N MET A 1 -25.98 29.80 -16.52
CA MET A 1 -24.93 30.79 -16.30
C MET A 1 -24.06 30.90 -17.55
N LYS A 2 -23.67 32.11 -17.95
CA LYS A 2 -22.77 32.32 -19.11
C LYS A 2 -21.37 31.81 -18.74
N LYS A 3 -20.77 30.96 -19.56
CA LYS A 3 -19.43 30.42 -19.32
C LYS A 3 -18.41 31.53 -19.49
N ILE A 4 -17.64 31.84 -18.44
CA ILE A 4 -16.58 32.85 -18.46
C ILE A 4 -15.45 32.42 -19.39
N THR A 5 -14.92 33.35 -20.15
CA THR A 5 -13.85 33.13 -21.14
C THR A 5 -12.60 33.93 -20.83
N MET A 6 -11.47 33.61 -21.47
CA MET A 6 -10.25 34.42 -21.37
C MET A 6 -10.45 35.86 -21.88
N GLN A 7 -11.47 36.09 -22.76
CA GLN A 7 -11.79 37.44 -23.23
C GLN A 7 -12.45 38.26 -22.11
N ASP A 8 -13.32 37.64 -21.32
CA ASP A 8 -13.98 38.33 -20.20
C ASP A 8 -12.94 38.77 -19.15
N ILE A 9 -11.89 37.95 -18.90
CA ILE A 9 -10.77 38.32 -18.04
C ILE A 9 -9.93 39.45 -18.66
N ALA A 10 -9.62 39.36 -19.95
CA ALA A 10 -8.83 40.36 -20.68
C ALA A 10 -9.50 41.73 -20.63
N ASP A 11 -10.80 41.77 -20.85
CA ASP A 11 -11.60 42.99 -20.84
C ASP A 11 -11.65 43.63 -19.44
N GLN A 12 -11.68 42.84 -18.40
CA GLN A 12 -11.73 43.34 -17.01
C GLN A 12 -10.36 43.84 -16.48
N VAL A 13 -9.26 43.18 -16.89
CA VAL A 13 -7.89 43.59 -16.53
C VAL A 13 -7.36 44.70 -17.43
N GLY A 14 -7.95 44.94 -18.60
CA GLY A 14 -7.49 45.89 -19.59
C GLY A 14 -6.26 45.44 -20.38
N VAL A 15 -6.12 44.14 -20.62
CA VAL A 15 -5.02 43.53 -21.38
C VAL A 15 -5.53 42.76 -22.60
N SER A 16 -4.62 42.33 -23.48
CA SER A 16 -5.04 41.49 -24.61
C SER A 16 -5.37 40.04 -24.14
N ARG A 17 -6.28 39.36 -24.85
CA ARG A 17 -6.54 37.95 -24.66
C ARG A 17 -5.28 37.07 -24.77
N ILE A 18 -4.34 37.49 -25.62
CA ILE A 18 -3.04 36.83 -25.78
C ILE A 18 -2.19 37.00 -24.49
N THR A 19 -2.25 38.17 -23.84
CA THR A 19 -1.58 38.39 -22.57
C THR A 19 -2.15 37.51 -21.46
N VAL A 20 -3.48 37.37 -21.41
CA VAL A 20 -4.14 36.43 -20.49
C VAL A 20 -3.73 34.99 -20.80
N TRP A 21 -3.69 34.59 -22.06
CA TRP A 21 -3.23 33.26 -22.46
C TRP A 21 -1.77 33.02 -22.08
N LYS A 22 -0.89 34.04 -22.27
CA LYS A 22 0.51 33.95 -21.86
C LYS A 22 0.67 33.84 -20.34
N ALA A 23 -0.07 34.61 -19.56
CA ALA A 23 -0.06 34.53 -18.11
C ALA A 23 -0.32 33.08 -17.62
N PHE A 24 -1.23 32.37 -18.29
CA PHE A 24 -1.58 31.00 -17.94
C PHE A 24 -0.65 29.93 -18.54
N ASN A 25 -0.02 30.15 -19.69
CA ASN A 25 0.72 29.09 -20.40
C ASN A 25 2.22 29.38 -20.56
N LYS A 26 2.66 30.61 -20.35
CA LYS A 26 4.05 31.08 -20.43
C LYS A 26 4.27 32.23 -19.43
N PRO A 27 4.17 31.97 -18.12
CA PRO A 27 4.15 32.99 -17.08
C PRO A 27 5.39 33.92 -17.12
N ASP A 28 6.54 33.39 -17.54
CA ASP A 28 7.78 34.10 -17.65
C ASP A 28 7.77 35.22 -18.75
N GLN A 29 6.73 35.23 -19.62
CA GLN A 29 6.57 36.25 -20.67
C GLN A 29 5.60 37.37 -20.28
N VAL A 30 5.18 37.44 -19.02
CA VAL A 30 4.29 38.46 -18.47
C VAL A 30 4.87 38.95 -17.17
N SER A 31 4.82 40.28 -16.94
CA SER A 31 5.32 40.85 -15.68
C SER A 31 4.55 40.28 -14.49
N ASP A 32 5.22 40.14 -13.34
CA ASP A 32 4.65 39.57 -12.11
C ASP A 32 3.37 40.32 -11.70
N GLU A 33 3.39 41.65 -11.75
CA GLU A 33 2.24 42.49 -11.40
C GLU A 33 1.03 42.28 -12.32
N CYS A 34 1.26 42.20 -13.63
CA CYS A 34 0.18 41.93 -14.60
C CYS A 34 -0.35 40.51 -14.46
N ARG A 35 0.50 39.53 -14.18
CA ARG A 35 0.14 38.14 -13.97
C ARG A 35 -0.74 37.95 -12.73
N GLU A 36 -0.37 38.58 -11.61
CA GLU A 36 -1.16 38.56 -10.38
C GLU A 36 -2.54 39.17 -10.59
N GLN A 37 -2.63 40.27 -11.32
CA GLN A 37 -3.89 40.93 -11.60
C GLN A 37 -4.81 40.05 -12.49
N ILE A 38 -4.23 39.38 -13.50
CA ILE A 38 -4.94 38.42 -14.36
C ILE A 38 -5.47 37.25 -13.55
N TYR A 39 -4.66 36.67 -12.68
CA TYR A 39 -5.04 35.52 -11.86
C TYR A 39 -6.14 35.89 -10.85
N LYS A 40 -5.99 37.02 -10.17
CA LYS A 40 -7.01 37.52 -9.24
C LYS A 40 -8.37 37.73 -9.95
N THR A 41 -8.36 38.39 -11.10
CA THR A 41 -9.57 38.62 -11.89
C THR A 41 -10.19 37.31 -12.40
N ALA A 42 -9.37 36.34 -12.79
CA ALA A 42 -9.84 35.01 -13.21
C ALA A 42 -10.56 34.27 -12.05
N SER A 43 -9.99 34.36 -10.84
CA SER A 43 -10.60 33.83 -9.62
C SER A 43 -11.93 34.50 -9.31
N ASP A 44 -11.96 35.82 -9.28
CA ASP A 44 -13.14 36.63 -8.96
C ASP A 44 -14.31 36.36 -9.95
N LEU A 45 -13.99 36.02 -11.21
CA LEU A 45 -14.95 35.68 -12.25
C LEU A 45 -15.34 34.20 -12.26
N GLY A 46 -14.70 33.35 -11.45
CA GLY A 46 -14.92 31.89 -11.45
C GLY A 46 -14.47 31.19 -12.75
N TYR A 47 -13.37 31.66 -13.35
CA TYR A 47 -12.81 31.06 -14.55
C TYR A 47 -12.00 29.81 -14.23
N ASN A 48 -12.70 28.66 -14.25
CA ASN A 48 -12.10 27.33 -14.00
C ASN A 48 -11.56 26.70 -15.29
N LYS A 49 -10.31 26.99 -15.63
CA LYS A 49 -9.57 26.19 -16.62
C LYS A 49 -8.34 25.62 -15.93
N ALA A 50 -8.25 24.29 -15.85
CA ALA A 50 -7.01 23.62 -15.44
C ALA A 50 -5.88 24.06 -16.36
N VAL A 51 -4.94 24.83 -15.83
CA VAL A 51 -3.76 25.33 -16.57
C VAL A 51 -2.56 24.61 -15.97
N SER A 52 -1.96 23.74 -16.76
CA SER A 52 -0.64 23.20 -16.45
C SER A 52 0.37 24.37 -16.39
N GLY A 53 0.85 24.68 -15.18
CA GLY A 53 1.90 25.67 -14.93
C GLY A 53 1.52 26.92 -14.12
N ALA A 54 0.28 27.08 -13.64
CA ALA A 54 -0.04 28.13 -12.68
C ALA A 54 0.52 27.76 -11.29
N PRO A 55 1.22 28.69 -10.58
CA PRO A 55 1.58 28.45 -9.19
C PRO A 55 0.32 28.22 -8.36
N ALA A 56 0.39 27.33 -7.38
CA ALA A 56 -0.70 26.93 -6.49
C ALA A 56 -1.27 28.05 -5.58
N PHE A 57 -0.99 29.33 -5.87
CA PHE A 57 -1.36 30.48 -5.04
C PHE A 57 -2.80 30.98 -5.21
N PHE A 58 -3.58 30.40 -6.16
CA PHE A 58 -4.95 30.87 -6.44
C PHE A 58 -5.95 29.71 -6.58
N SER A 59 -5.76 28.62 -5.85
CA SER A 59 -6.92 27.86 -5.43
C SER A 59 -7.61 28.74 -4.38
N GLU A 60 -8.91 29.09 -4.57
CA GLU A 60 -9.78 29.33 -3.42
C GLU A 60 -9.35 28.30 -2.38
N GLU A 61 -9.05 28.74 -1.14
CA GLU A 61 -8.84 27.78 -0.06
C GLU A 61 -10.02 26.86 -0.13
N LYS A 62 -9.82 25.63 -0.63
CA LYS A 62 -10.84 24.60 -0.53
C LYS A 62 -11.09 24.52 0.96
N GLU A 63 -12.26 24.98 1.42
CA GLU A 63 -12.62 24.96 2.83
C GLU A 63 -12.36 23.58 3.44
N ASN A 64 -12.33 22.52 2.59
CA ASN A 64 -12.02 21.16 3.01
C ASN A 64 -11.28 20.39 1.90
N LEU A 65 -10.11 19.85 2.22
CA LEU A 65 -9.39 18.90 1.36
C LEU A 65 -10.21 17.62 1.16
N THR A 66 -10.01 16.97 0.02
CA THR A 66 -10.59 15.65 -0.28
C THR A 66 -9.48 14.66 -0.60
N VAL A 67 -9.36 13.62 0.21
CA VAL A 67 -8.41 12.51 0.01
C VAL A 67 -9.16 11.28 -0.45
N SER A 68 -8.67 10.60 -1.49
CA SER A 68 -9.20 9.32 -1.89
C SER A 68 -8.34 8.16 -1.39
N VAL A 69 -8.96 7.14 -0.80
CA VAL A 69 -8.35 5.83 -0.61
C VAL A 69 -8.69 4.96 -1.81
N ILE A 70 -7.68 4.60 -2.60
CA ILE A 70 -7.82 3.67 -3.72
C ILE A 70 -7.43 2.28 -3.20
N VAL A 71 -8.35 1.33 -3.25
CA VAL A 71 -8.14 0.01 -2.66
C VAL A 71 -8.77 -1.09 -3.49
N SER A 72 -8.09 -2.24 -3.54
CA SER A 72 -8.62 -3.49 -4.07
C SER A 72 -9.01 -4.42 -2.92
N ARG A 73 -10.15 -5.11 -3.04
CA ARG A 73 -10.60 -6.15 -2.09
C ARG A 73 -10.43 -5.77 -0.59
N PRO A 74 -11.04 -4.66 -0.13
CA PRO A 74 -10.92 -4.21 1.26
C PRO A 74 -11.53 -5.19 2.26
N ASP A 75 -12.43 -6.04 1.80
CA ASP A 75 -13.14 -7.09 2.52
C ASP A 75 -12.37 -8.42 2.58
N SER A 76 -11.20 -8.51 1.94
CA SER A 76 -10.37 -9.72 1.96
C SER A 76 -9.78 -10.02 3.35
N SER A 77 -9.64 -9.03 4.20
CA SER A 77 -9.20 -9.15 5.59
C SER A 77 -9.58 -7.93 6.42
N ILE A 78 -9.87 -8.15 7.70
CA ILE A 78 -10.08 -7.08 8.70
C ILE A 78 -8.87 -6.15 8.82
N PHE A 79 -7.68 -6.61 8.46
CA PHE A 79 -6.46 -5.81 8.40
C PHE A 79 -6.64 -4.55 7.54
N TRP A 80 -7.19 -4.70 6.33
CA TRP A 80 -7.42 -3.58 5.40
C TRP A 80 -8.52 -2.64 5.88
N THR A 81 -9.62 -3.20 6.38
CA THR A 81 -10.72 -2.37 6.92
C THR A 81 -10.29 -1.58 8.14
N ASN A 82 -9.43 -2.12 8.99
CA ASN A 82 -8.86 -1.42 10.14
C ASN A 82 -7.97 -0.25 9.69
N ILE A 83 -7.10 -0.45 8.68
CA ILE A 83 -6.27 0.64 8.14
C ILE A 83 -7.15 1.76 7.60
N ILE A 84 -8.15 1.44 6.76
CA ILE A 84 -9.09 2.41 6.20
C ILE A 84 -9.84 3.17 7.30
N HIS A 85 -10.31 2.46 8.34
CA HIS A 85 -10.95 3.09 9.50
C HIS A 85 -10.02 4.10 10.20
N HIS A 86 -8.75 3.75 10.40
CA HIS A 86 -7.81 4.65 11.07
C HIS A 86 -7.39 5.83 10.18
N ILE A 87 -7.31 5.66 8.85
CA ILE A 87 -7.17 6.77 7.90
C ILE A 87 -8.37 7.72 8.02
N ALA A 88 -9.60 7.18 7.93
CA ALA A 88 -10.82 7.98 8.06
C ALA A 88 -10.87 8.77 9.37
N LYS A 89 -10.53 8.10 10.49
CA LYS A 89 -10.45 8.72 11.81
C LYS A 89 -9.40 9.83 11.90
N GLU A 90 -8.26 9.67 11.23
CA GLU A 90 -7.21 10.70 11.24
C GLU A 90 -7.62 11.90 10.35
N LEU A 91 -8.14 11.65 9.15
CA LEU A 91 -8.64 12.71 8.25
C LEU A 91 -9.75 13.53 8.89
N SER A 92 -10.68 12.89 9.64
CA SER A 92 -11.79 13.58 10.30
C SER A 92 -11.35 14.62 11.34
N LYS A 93 -10.17 14.44 11.97
CA LYS A 93 -9.61 15.42 12.91
C LYS A 93 -9.21 16.73 12.24
N HIS A 94 -8.96 16.68 10.95
CA HIS A 94 -8.54 17.82 10.12
C HIS A 94 -9.66 18.34 9.23
N ASN A 95 -10.91 17.89 9.42
CA ASN A 95 -12.06 18.21 8.56
C ASN A 95 -11.82 17.89 7.07
N ILE A 96 -11.08 16.82 6.78
CA ILE A 96 -10.75 16.37 5.42
C ILE A 96 -11.76 15.31 4.99
N ASN A 97 -12.31 15.47 3.79
CA ASN A 97 -13.24 14.51 3.20
C ASN A 97 -12.51 13.23 2.77
N LEU A 98 -13.08 12.07 3.09
CA LEU A 98 -12.61 10.79 2.57
C LEU A 98 -13.48 10.33 1.42
N LEU A 99 -12.87 10.11 0.27
CA LEU A 99 -13.46 9.42 -0.86
C LEU A 99 -12.93 7.98 -0.92
N TYR A 100 -13.82 7.03 -1.05
CA TYR A 100 -13.46 5.63 -1.26
C TYR A 100 -13.51 5.30 -2.75
N THR A 101 -12.40 4.80 -3.31
CA THR A 101 -12.31 4.38 -4.71
C THR A 101 -11.94 2.90 -4.80
N TYR A 102 -12.84 2.10 -5.34
CA TYR A 102 -12.57 0.69 -5.63
C TYR A 102 -11.71 0.57 -6.89
N ALA A 103 -10.69 -0.29 -6.84
CA ALA A 103 -9.92 -0.75 -7.99
C ALA A 103 -9.99 -2.28 -8.11
N PRO A 104 -10.00 -2.85 -9.33
CA PRO A 104 -9.93 -4.30 -9.50
C PRO A 104 -8.60 -4.86 -8.97
N SER A 105 -8.53 -6.17 -8.71
CA SER A 105 -7.28 -6.82 -8.29
C SER A 105 -6.34 -7.13 -9.46
N VAL A 106 -6.86 -7.13 -10.68
CA VAL A 106 -6.10 -7.40 -11.91
C VAL A 106 -6.46 -6.34 -12.95
N TYR A 107 -5.47 -5.82 -13.62
CA TYR A 107 -5.64 -4.86 -14.71
C TYR A 107 -6.45 -5.45 -15.87
N SER A 108 -7.29 -4.62 -16.46
CA SER A 108 -7.96 -4.89 -17.74
C SER A 108 -7.85 -3.66 -18.62
N SER A 109 -7.63 -3.86 -19.92
CA SER A 109 -7.55 -2.77 -20.91
C SER A 109 -8.85 -1.93 -21.01
N THR A 110 -9.96 -2.44 -20.49
CA THR A 110 -11.25 -1.73 -20.41
C THR A 110 -11.44 -0.97 -19.10
N TYR A 111 -10.56 -1.16 -18.12
CA TYR A 111 -10.64 -0.44 -16.85
C TYR A 111 -10.00 0.94 -16.96
N HIS A 112 -10.69 1.93 -16.47
CA HIS A 112 -10.21 3.31 -16.36
C HIS A 112 -10.43 3.82 -14.95
N LEU A 113 -9.46 4.57 -14.43
CA LEU A 113 -9.62 5.24 -13.14
C LEU A 113 -10.76 6.26 -13.21
N PRO A 114 -11.57 6.38 -12.15
CA PRO A 114 -12.65 7.36 -12.09
C PRO A 114 -12.14 8.78 -12.37
N PRO A 115 -12.81 9.56 -13.24
CA PRO A 115 -12.37 10.91 -13.60
C PRO A 115 -12.23 11.87 -12.42
N ILE A 116 -12.90 11.61 -11.32
CA ILE A 116 -12.82 12.41 -10.08
C ILE A 116 -11.41 12.44 -9.49
N LEU A 117 -10.57 11.43 -9.77
CA LEU A 117 -9.18 11.36 -9.31
C LEU A 117 -8.22 12.30 -10.06
N SER A 118 -8.65 12.84 -11.23
CA SER A 118 -7.80 13.69 -12.08
C SER A 118 -8.40 15.02 -12.47
N ASN A 119 -9.64 15.32 -12.06
CA ASN A 119 -10.36 16.53 -12.43
C ASN A 119 -10.21 17.71 -11.46
N GLY A 120 -9.31 17.56 -10.44
CA GLY A 120 -9.09 18.58 -9.41
C GLY A 120 -10.03 18.50 -8.20
N THR A 121 -10.89 17.47 -8.12
CA THR A 121 -11.75 17.26 -6.94
C THR A 121 -10.97 16.64 -5.78
N VAL A 122 -10.07 15.70 -6.07
CA VAL A 122 -9.23 15.00 -5.10
C VAL A 122 -7.89 15.71 -4.98
N ASP A 123 -7.44 15.96 -3.76
CA ASP A 123 -6.19 16.67 -3.45
C ASP A 123 -5.02 15.70 -3.20
N GLY A 124 -5.32 14.43 -2.95
CA GLY A 124 -4.30 13.40 -2.78
C GLY A 124 -4.91 12.01 -2.66
N VAL A 125 -4.10 10.97 -2.86
CA VAL A 125 -4.55 9.58 -2.82
C VAL A 125 -3.67 8.73 -1.90
N ILE A 126 -4.29 7.80 -1.17
CA ILE A 126 -3.64 6.70 -0.44
C ILE A 126 -3.99 5.41 -1.17
N VAL A 127 -2.98 4.62 -1.51
CA VAL A 127 -3.13 3.39 -2.30
C VAL A 127 -2.90 2.18 -1.41
N LEU A 128 -3.89 1.30 -1.33
CA LEU A 128 -3.90 0.12 -0.46
C LEU A 128 -4.24 -1.15 -1.23
N ASN A 129 -3.56 -2.25 -0.92
CA ASN A 129 -3.88 -3.59 -1.43
C ASN A 129 -3.97 -3.67 -2.97
N ILE A 130 -3.07 -2.99 -3.67
CA ILE A 130 -2.96 -3.00 -5.14
C ILE A 130 -1.61 -3.60 -5.51
N TYR A 131 -1.63 -4.80 -6.10
CA TYR A 131 -0.43 -5.58 -6.42
C TYR A 131 -0.33 -5.97 -7.90
N ASP A 132 -1.18 -5.43 -8.75
CA ASP A 132 -1.04 -5.52 -10.19
C ASP A 132 -0.13 -4.39 -10.70
N PRO A 133 0.99 -4.70 -11.40
CA PRO A 133 1.95 -3.69 -11.84
C PRO A 133 1.38 -2.62 -12.76
N ASP A 134 0.42 -2.98 -13.62
CA ASP A 134 -0.16 -2.04 -14.57
C ASP A 134 -1.17 -1.11 -13.89
N LEU A 135 -1.90 -1.60 -12.89
CA LEU A 135 -2.73 -0.75 -12.02
C LEU A 135 -1.87 0.22 -11.20
N ILE A 136 -0.74 -0.24 -10.64
CA ILE A 136 0.20 0.63 -9.92
C ILE A 136 0.70 1.73 -10.85
N ARG A 137 1.16 1.42 -12.06
CA ARG A 137 1.62 2.41 -13.03
C ARG A 137 0.52 3.38 -13.45
N MET A 138 -0.71 2.89 -13.64
CA MET A 138 -1.87 3.73 -13.95
C MET A 138 -2.17 4.73 -12.83
N ILE A 139 -2.11 4.30 -11.56
CA ILE A 139 -2.31 5.17 -10.40
C ILE A 139 -1.13 6.13 -10.23
N SER A 140 0.10 5.66 -10.48
CA SER A 140 1.33 6.47 -10.43
C SER A 140 1.30 7.64 -11.42
N ALA A 141 0.58 7.50 -12.54
CA ALA A 141 0.41 8.56 -13.54
C ALA A 141 -0.62 9.65 -13.15
N LEU A 142 -1.37 9.48 -12.06
CA LEU A 142 -2.30 10.52 -11.58
C LEU A 142 -1.54 11.81 -11.22
N PRO A 143 -2.07 13.00 -11.57
CA PRO A 143 -1.40 14.29 -11.33
C PRO A 143 -1.64 14.83 -9.90
N VAL A 144 -1.82 13.95 -8.91
CA VAL A 144 -2.08 14.31 -7.51
C VAL A 144 -1.04 13.69 -6.58
N PRO A 145 -0.73 14.32 -5.44
CA PRO A 145 0.05 13.72 -4.36
C PRO A 145 -0.45 12.32 -4.00
N LYS A 146 0.48 11.39 -3.80
CA LYS A 146 0.11 10.01 -3.51
C LYS A 146 1.07 9.34 -2.54
N VAL A 147 0.52 8.43 -1.73
CA VAL A 147 1.25 7.56 -0.82
C VAL A 147 0.77 6.13 -1.03
N PHE A 148 1.71 5.24 -1.24
CA PHE A 148 1.46 3.80 -1.36
C PHE A 148 1.75 3.11 -0.03
N TYR A 149 0.91 2.19 0.36
CA TYR A 149 1.26 1.18 1.35
C TYR A 149 1.56 -0.12 0.62
N ASP A 150 2.83 -0.54 0.71
CA ASP A 150 3.38 -1.67 -0.02
C ASP A 150 3.35 -1.49 -1.55
N THR A 151 4.01 -2.39 -2.27
CA THR A 151 4.12 -2.41 -3.73
C THR A 151 4.47 -3.82 -4.21
N VAL A 152 4.84 -3.95 -5.47
CA VAL A 152 5.38 -5.20 -6.06
C VAL A 152 6.84 -5.05 -6.42
N SER A 153 7.60 -6.15 -6.40
CA SER A 153 9.04 -6.13 -6.72
C SER A 153 9.33 -5.76 -8.19
N SER A 154 8.36 -5.91 -9.08
CA SER A 154 8.46 -5.58 -10.50
C SER A 154 8.26 -4.11 -10.86
N VAL A 155 7.87 -3.26 -9.88
CA VAL A 155 7.74 -1.81 -10.04
C VAL A 155 8.80 -1.14 -9.19
N SER A 156 9.69 -0.35 -9.81
CA SER A 156 10.72 0.37 -9.09
C SER A 156 10.13 1.55 -8.30
N PHE A 157 10.79 1.94 -7.22
CA PHE A 157 10.37 3.10 -6.42
C PHE A 157 10.22 4.38 -7.26
N SER A 158 11.12 4.59 -8.23
CA SER A 158 11.07 5.75 -9.12
C SER A 158 9.84 5.79 -10.05
N GLU A 159 9.19 4.63 -10.30
CA GLU A 159 7.98 4.57 -11.11
C GLU A 159 6.72 4.95 -10.32
N LEU A 160 6.75 4.90 -8.98
CA LEU A 160 5.58 5.17 -8.14
C LEU A 160 5.15 6.65 -8.21
N ASN A 161 6.07 7.58 -8.47
CA ASN A 161 5.79 9.02 -8.44
C ASN A 161 5.02 9.44 -7.18
N GLY A 162 5.40 8.89 -6.04
CA GLY A 162 4.77 9.08 -4.73
C GLY A 162 5.60 8.45 -3.61
N ASP A 163 5.21 8.72 -2.38
CA ASP A 163 5.87 8.15 -1.20
C ASP A 163 5.42 6.71 -0.98
N LEU A 164 6.30 5.93 -0.36
CA LEU A 164 6.07 4.51 -0.07
C LEU A 164 6.20 4.28 1.45
N VAL A 165 5.17 3.75 2.06
CA VAL A 165 5.19 3.29 3.44
C VAL A 165 5.18 1.77 3.42
N MET A 166 6.14 1.17 4.11
CA MET A 166 6.32 -0.27 4.23
C MET A 166 6.31 -0.68 5.69
N VAL A 167 5.99 -1.93 5.98
CA VAL A 167 6.29 -2.53 7.29
C VAL A 167 7.58 -3.32 7.19
N GLU A 168 8.42 -3.23 8.21
CA GLU A 168 9.66 -3.99 8.28
C GLU A 168 9.32 -5.47 8.47
N GLY A 169 9.72 -6.31 7.53
CA GLY A 169 9.45 -7.74 7.54
C GLY A 169 10.72 -8.60 7.55
N THR A 170 11.81 -8.11 6.99
CA THR A 170 13.05 -8.87 6.86
C THR A 170 13.64 -9.22 8.23
N GLY A 171 13.84 -8.24 9.10
CA GLY A 171 14.40 -8.43 10.42
C GLY A 171 13.48 -9.24 11.33
N ALA A 172 12.19 -8.94 11.32
CA ALA A 172 11.20 -9.65 12.13
C ALA A 172 11.10 -11.13 11.76
N VAL A 173 11.02 -11.47 10.47
CA VAL A 173 10.97 -12.88 10.03
C VAL A 173 12.32 -13.59 10.24
N LYS A 174 13.44 -12.86 10.09
CA LYS A 174 14.76 -13.40 10.47
C LYS A 174 14.78 -13.79 11.95
N GLU A 175 14.28 -12.94 12.83
CA GLU A 175 14.19 -13.20 14.27
C GLU A 175 13.32 -14.44 14.57
N LEU A 176 12.12 -14.53 13.98
CA LEU A 176 11.24 -15.69 14.15
C LEU A 176 11.89 -16.98 13.63
N THR A 177 12.58 -16.93 12.50
CA THR A 177 13.26 -18.09 11.94
C THR A 177 14.43 -18.52 12.82
N MET A 178 15.21 -17.57 13.34
CA MET A 178 16.28 -17.87 14.32
C MET A 178 15.72 -18.48 15.60
N HIS A 179 14.58 -18.01 16.09
CA HIS A 179 13.90 -18.61 17.25
C HIS A 179 13.55 -20.10 17.00
N LEU A 180 13.06 -20.46 15.81
CA LEU A 180 12.83 -21.87 15.45
C LEU A 180 14.13 -22.67 15.44
N ILE A 181 15.20 -22.10 14.90
CA ILE A 181 16.53 -22.73 14.86
C ILE A 181 17.10 -22.95 16.26
N GLU A 182 16.96 -21.97 17.15
CA GLU A 182 17.37 -22.07 18.56
C GLU A 182 16.62 -23.17 19.32
N LYS A 183 15.37 -23.48 18.90
CA LYS A 183 14.60 -24.64 19.37
C LYS A 183 14.96 -25.95 18.66
N GLY A 184 16.08 -25.99 17.95
CA GLY A 184 16.60 -27.19 17.29
C GLY A 184 15.92 -27.58 16.00
N LYS A 185 15.08 -26.71 15.41
CA LYS A 185 14.45 -26.98 14.12
C LYS A 185 15.44 -26.71 12.99
N THR A 186 15.70 -27.70 12.15
CA THR A 186 16.70 -27.61 11.07
C THR A 186 16.10 -27.74 9.67
N LYS A 187 14.95 -28.38 9.55
CA LYS A 187 14.20 -28.52 8.31
C LYS A 187 13.04 -27.53 8.31
N ILE A 188 13.34 -26.31 7.93
CA ILE A 188 12.35 -25.21 7.96
C ILE A 188 11.92 -24.88 6.54
N GLY A 189 10.62 -24.80 6.28
CA GLY A 189 10.07 -24.38 4.99
C GLY A 189 9.44 -22.98 5.07
N PHE A 190 9.53 -22.22 3.99
CA PHE A 190 8.80 -20.96 3.82
C PHE A 190 7.56 -21.17 2.97
N VAL A 191 6.43 -20.56 3.36
CA VAL A 191 5.18 -20.65 2.58
C VAL A 191 4.59 -19.28 2.35
N GLY A 192 4.52 -18.88 1.07
CA GLY A 192 3.93 -17.60 0.62
C GLY A 192 4.33 -17.27 -0.81
N ASP A 193 3.46 -16.59 -1.54
CA ASP A 193 3.74 -16.07 -2.88
C ASP A 193 4.69 -14.86 -2.77
N ILE A 194 5.96 -15.04 -3.13
CA ILE A 194 7.01 -14.01 -2.97
C ILE A 194 6.95 -12.92 -4.04
N ASP A 195 6.23 -13.15 -5.12
CA ASP A 195 6.07 -12.20 -6.22
C ASP A 195 4.79 -11.38 -6.10
N TYR A 196 3.86 -11.77 -5.20
CA TYR A 196 2.58 -11.10 -5.01
C TYR A 196 2.73 -9.68 -4.46
N ALA A 197 3.53 -9.51 -3.40
CA ALA A 197 3.76 -8.24 -2.73
C ALA A 197 5.23 -8.10 -2.36
N ARG A 198 5.76 -6.87 -2.33
CA ARG A 198 7.13 -6.61 -1.91
C ARG A 198 7.38 -7.05 -0.46
N THR A 199 6.40 -6.85 0.42
CA THR A 199 6.48 -7.33 1.80
C THR A 199 6.59 -8.84 1.91
N ASN A 200 5.98 -9.62 1.02
CA ASN A 200 6.16 -11.08 1.01
C ASN A 200 7.59 -11.48 0.62
N TYR A 201 8.18 -10.79 -0.34
CA TYR A 201 9.58 -10.99 -0.70
C TYR A 201 10.52 -10.63 0.46
N ASP A 202 10.30 -9.51 1.13
CA ASP A 202 11.10 -9.06 2.26
C ASP A 202 11.04 -10.07 3.42
N ARG A 203 9.87 -10.67 3.68
CA ARG A 203 9.69 -11.76 4.66
C ARG A 203 10.45 -13.02 4.26
N PHE A 204 10.39 -13.41 2.99
CA PHE A 204 11.18 -14.54 2.47
C PHE A 204 12.68 -14.27 2.58
N ASP A 205 13.13 -13.05 2.32
CA ASP A 205 14.56 -12.69 2.46
C ASP A 205 15.01 -12.80 3.94
N GLY A 206 14.18 -12.42 4.90
CA GLY A 206 14.44 -12.63 6.32
C GLY A 206 14.61 -14.11 6.69
N TYR A 207 13.69 -14.96 6.24
CA TYR A 207 13.83 -16.42 6.39
C TYR A 207 15.13 -16.93 5.78
N ARG A 208 15.43 -16.54 4.53
CA ARG A 208 16.63 -16.95 3.81
C ARG A 208 17.91 -16.54 4.55
N GLN A 209 17.96 -15.31 5.04
CA GLN A 209 19.11 -14.80 5.81
C GLN A 209 19.34 -15.62 7.09
N ALA A 210 18.27 -15.93 7.85
CA ALA A 210 18.38 -16.72 9.07
C ALA A 210 18.93 -18.12 8.80
N MET A 211 18.40 -18.81 7.77
CA MET A 211 18.89 -20.14 7.38
C MET A 211 20.37 -20.13 6.99
N LEU A 212 20.78 -19.13 6.19
CA LEU A 212 22.18 -18.97 5.77
C LEU A 212 23.11 -18.64 6.94
N ASP A 213 22.72 -17.74 7.83
CA ASP A 213 23.51 -17.36 9.02
C ASP A 213 23.72 -18.56 9.95
N ALA A 214 22.75 -19.47 10.03
CA ALA A 214 22.84 -20.71 10.81
C ALA A 214 23.57 -21.86 10.07
N GLY A 215 23.98 -21.65 8.82
CA GLY A 215 24.60 -22.70 7.99
C GLY A 215 23.65 -23.84 7.59
N LEU A 216 22.33 -23.57 7.59
CA LEU A 216 21.29 -24.54 7.24
C LEU A 216 20.97 -24.47 5.75
N GLU A 217 20.65 -25.62 5.16
CA GLU A 217 20.24 -25.74 3.75
C GLU A 217 18.77 -25.29 3.58
N ILE A 218 18.52 -24.45 2.59
CA ILE A 218 17.18 -24.09 2.14
C ILE A 218 16.72 -25.16 1.15
N ASN A 219 15.84 -26.05 1.59
CA ASN A 219 15.31 -27.10 0.75
C ASN A 219 14.03 -26.65 0.03
N PRO A 220 14.05 -26.45 -1.31
CA PRO A 220 12.86 -26.02 -2.05
C PRO A 220 11.66 -26.98 -1.94
N ALA A 221 11.90 -28.27 -1.66
CA ALA A 221 10.82 -29.25 -1.51
C ALA A 221 10.01 -29.05 -0.20
N LEU A 222 10.52 -28.27 0.76
CA LEU A 222 9.85 -27.91 2.01
C LEU A 222 9.18 -26.53 1.94
N SER A 223 9.36 -25.78 0.84
CA SER A 223 8.88 -24.42 0.70
C SER A 223 7.91 -24.29 -0.47
N PHE A 224 6.95 -23.39 -0.33
CA PHE A 224 6.11 -22.94 -1.43
C PHE A 224 6.27 -21.43 -1.60
N THR A 225 6.86 -21.01 -2.71
CA THR A 225 7.16 -19.59 -3.00
C THR A 225 6.56 -19.12 -4.33
N GLY A 226 5.78 -19.99 -4.99
CA GLY A 226 5.15 -19.70 -6.25
C GLY A 226 3.86 -18.90 -6.13
N ASN A 227 3.30 -18.56 -7.29
CA ASN A 227 2.04 -17.82 -7.36
C ASN A 227 0.88 -18.60 -6.75
N ILE A 228 0.06 -17.92 -5.95
CA ILE A 228 -1.18 -18.43 -5.40
C ILE A 228 -2.32 -17.57 -5.91
N ALA A 229 -3.14 -18.12 -6.81
CA ALA A 229 -4.34 -17.41 -7.26
C ALA A 229 -5.29 -17.16 -6.09
N ILE A 230 -5.87 -15.96 -6.04
CA ILE A 230 -6.66 -15.50 -4.89
C ILE A 230 -7.82 -16.44 -4.55
N ALA A 231 -8.46 -17.02 -5.58
CA ALA A 231 -9.59 -17.95 -5.41
C ALA A 231 -9.16 -19.35 -4.95
N ASP A 232 -7.89 -19.71 -5.11
CA ASP A 232 -7.41 -21.09 -5.00
C ASP A 232 -6.44 -21.28 -3.83
N TYR A 233 -6.40 -20.33 -2.88
CA TYR A 233 -5.46 -20.39 -1.74
C TYR A 233 -5.56 -21.70 -0.96
N GLU A 234 -6.75 -22.10 -0.57
CA GLU A 234 -6.95 -23.34 0.19
C GLU A 234 -6.56 -24.58 -0.62
N GLU A 235 -6.98 -24.67 -1.88
CA GLU A 235 -6.67 -25.82 -2.74
C GLU A 235 -5.16 -25.92 -3.02
N THR A 236 -4.52 -24.79 -3.35
CA THR A 236 -3.09 -24.74 -3.62
C THR A 236 -2.26 -25.17 -2.41
N LEU A 237 -2.56 -24.65 -1.23
CA LEU A 237 -1.83 -24.97 0.00
C LEU A 237 -2.10 -26.40 0.47
N ASN A 238 -3.33 -26.89 0.32
CA ASN A 238 -3.68 -28.28 0.59
C ASN A 238 -2.88 -29.22 -0.33
N HIS A 239 -2.87 -28.93 -1.63
CA HIS A 239 -2.11 -29.74 -2.60
C HIS A 239 -0.60 -29.74 -2.28
N PHE A 240 -0.05 -28.60 -1.91
CA PHE A 240 1.34 -28.50 -1.50
C PHE A 240 1.67 -29.44 -0.34
N VAL A 241 0.89 -29.39 0.76
CA VAL A 241 1.10 -30.26 1.92
C VAL A 241 0.84 -31.73 1.58
N ASP A 242 -0.18 -32.03 0.76
CA ASP A 242 -0.56 -33.40 0.38
C ASP A 242 0.49 -34.09 -0.47
N THR A 243 1.25 -33.33 -1.24
CA THR A 243 2.31 -33.85 -2.14
C THR A 243 3.70 -33.92 -1.48
N MET A 244 3.85 -33.40 -0.26
CA MET A 244 5.11 -33.46 0.48
C MET A 244 5.49 -34.90 0.82
N LYS A 245 6.73 -35.29 0.51
CA LYS A 245 7.28 -36.61 0.87
C LYS A 245 7.65 -36.68 2.35
N THR A 246 8.08 -35.58 2.92
CA THR A 246 8.47 -35.43 4.33
C THR A 246 8.02 -34.07 4.81
N LEU A 247 7.47 -34.02 6.02
CA LEU A 247 7.13 -32.75 6.66
C LEU A 247 8.40 -32.04 7.15
N PRO A 248 8.39 -30.71 7.14
CA PRO A 248 9.46 -29.94 7.82
C PRO A 248 9.29 -29.99 9.34
N ASP A 249 10.32 -29.55 10.05
CA ASP A 249 10.26 -29.35 11.51
C ASP A 249 9.46 -28.08 11.85
N ALA A 250 9.40 -27.13 10.90
CA ALA A 250 8.62 -25.89 11.04
C ALA A 250 8.28 -25.24 9.69
N PHE A 251 7.18 -24.48 9.68
CA PHE A 251 6.85 -23.57 8.62
C PHE A 251 6.95 -22.10 9.06
N VAL A 252 7.60 -21.28 8.23
CA VAL A 252 7.56 -19.83 8.28
C VAL A 252 6.57 -19.35 7.22
N CYS A 253 5.42 -18.85 7.65
CA CYS A 253 4.36 -18.42 6.74
C CYS A 253 4.46 -16.92 6.45
N ALA A 254 4.26 -16.54 5.19
CA ALA A 254 4.31 -15.13 4.79
C ALA A 254 3.23 -14.26 5.49
N SER A 255 2.13 -14.86 5.95
CA SER A 255 1.08 -14.18 6.70
C SER A 255 0.28 -15.17 7.56
N ASP A 256 -0.48 -14.64 8.51
CA ASP A 256 -1.42 -15.44 9.31
C ASP A 256 -2.54 -16.04 8.44
N TYR A 257 -2.86 -15.40 7.31
CA TYR A 257 -3.80 -15.95 6.33
C TYR A 257 -3.29 -17.27 5.74
N VAL A 258 -2.04 -17.30 5.31
CA VAL A 258 -1.37 -18.53 4.83
C VAL A 258 -1.29 -19.56 5.94
N ALA A 259 -0.85 -19.15 7.13
CA ALA A 259 -0.74 -20.03 8.29
C ALA A 259 -2.07 -20.69 8.66
N ASN A 260 -3.18 -19.95 8.54
CA ASN A 260 -4.52 -20.47 8.84
C ASN A 260 -4.91 -21.66 7.93
N PHE A 261 -4.68 -21.56 6.63
CA PHE A 261 -4.97 -22.70 5.71
C PHE A 261 -4.07 -23.89 5.97
N LEU A 262 -2.79 -23.66 6.19
CA LEU A 262 -1.86 -24.75 6.53
C LEU A 262 -2.25 -25.42 7.84
N TYR A 263 -2.57 -24.63 8.87
CA TYR A 263 -2.99 -25.16 10.16
C TYR A 263 -4.22 -26.05 10.03
N GLN A 264 -5.25 -25.60 9.30
CA GLN A 264 -6.47 -26.39 9.05
C GLN A 264 -6.20 -27.69 8.29
N ASN A 265 -5.31 -27.66 7.30
CA ASN A 265 -4.93 -28.85 6.55
C ASN A 265 -4.20 -29.88 7.45
N LEU A 266 -3.25 -29.40 8.25
CA LEU A 266 -2.49 -30.24 9.19
C LEU A 266 -3.43 -30.87 10.23
N GLU A 267 -4.35 -30.09 10.79
CA GLU A 267 -5.35 -30.59 11.75
C GLU A 267 -6.27 -31.66 11.14
N LYS A 268 -6.74 -31.49 9.89
CA LYS A 268 -7.51 -32.51 9.14
C LYS A 268 -6.72 -33.81 8.96
N LYS A 269 -5.38 -33.75 8.94
CA LYS A 269 -4.49 -34.91 8.86
C LYS A 269 -4.13 -35.52 10.22
N GLY A 270 -4.64 -34.96 11.31
CA GLY A 270 -4.33 -35.38 12.68
C GLY A 270 -2.95 -34.93 13.17
N LEU A 271 -2.33 -33.97 12.49
CA LEU A 271 -1.07 -33.37 12.89
C LEU A 271 -1.31 -32.16 13.78
N THR A 272 -0.43 -31.98 14.75
CA THR A 272 -0.53 -30.95 15.78
C THR A 272 0.55 -29.89 15.65
N VAL A 273 0.19 -28.64 15.92
CA VAL A 273 1.12 -27.51 16.03
C VAL A 273 1.06 -27.05 17.50
N PRO A 274 2.17 -27.08 18.25
CA PRO A 274 3.57 -27.32 17.84
C PRO A 274 4.03 -28.78 17.87
N GLY A 275 3.21 -29.73 18.29
CA GLY A 275 3.60 -31.11 18.61
C GLY A 275 4.38 -31.84 17.50
N ASP A 276 3.85 -31.88 16.29
CA ASP A 276 4.47 -32.54 15.13
C ASP A 276 5.37 -31.57 14.33
N LEU A 277 5.01 -30.30 14.27
CA LEU A 277 5.81 -29.25 13.65
C LEU A 277 5.47 -27.87 14.24
N MET A 278 6.40 -26.95 14.21
CA MET A 278 6.19 -25.57 14.63
C MET A 278 5.72 -24.68 13.46
N MET A 279 5.10 -23.54 13.78
CA MET A 279 4.63 -22.62 12.74
C MET A 279 4.73 -21.17 13.19
N THR A 280 5.15 -20.28 12.29
CA THR A 280 5.08 -18.82 12.48
C THR A 280 4.28 -18.16 11.38
N GLY A 281 3.73 -16.98 11.67
CA GLY A 281 2.99 -16.16 10.73
C GLY A 281 3.45 -14.70 10.71
N PHE A 282 2.61 -13.83 10.14
CA PHE A 282 2.80 -12.39 10.09
C PHE A 282 1.44 -11.70 10.05
N ASP A 283 1.31 -10.52 10.65
CA ASP A 283 0.18 -9.60 10.81
C ASP A 283 -0.47 -9.65 12.19
N CYS A 284 -0.32 -10.72 12.97
CA CYS A 284 -0.97 -10.97 14.29
C CYS A 284 -2.48 -10.76 14.22
N ASN A 285 -3.13 -11.37 13.20
CA ASN A 285 -4.52 -11.13 12.86
C ASN A 285 -5.47 -12.07 13.63
N SER A 286 -6.36 -11.50 14.44
CA SER A 286 -7.36 -12.26 15.22
C SER A 286 -8.54 -12.80 14.41
N GLU A 287 -8.64 -12.47 13.13
CA GLU A 287 -9.72 -12.88 12.23
C GLU A 287 -9.72 -14.40 11.97
N TYR A 288 -8.55 -15.03 11.97
CA TYR A 288 -8.38 -16.43 11.60
C TYR A 288 -8.46 -17.33 12.81
N ALA A 289 -9.67 -17.80 13.12
CA ALA A 289 -10.00 -18.51 14.36
C ALA A 289 -9.10 -19.73 14.64
N SER A 290 -8.62 -20.43 13.61
CA SER A 290 -7.76 -21.61 13.78
C SER A 290 -6.41 -21.27 14.41
N VAL A 291 -5.88 -20.07 14.15
CA VAL A 291 -4.55 -19.63 14.58
C VAL A 291 -4.56 -18.44 15.56
N ALA A 292 -5.71 -17.76 15.70
CA ALA A 292 -5.82 -16.58 16.55
C ALA A 292 -5.42 -16.86 18.00
N GLY A 293 -4.50 -16.06 18.53
CA GLY A 293 -3.99 -16.18 19.90
C GLY A 293 -3.10 -17.39 20.17
N LYS A 294 -2.83 -18.23 19.16
CA LYS A 294 -1.99 -19.41 19.27
C LYS A 294 -0.73 -19.33 18.42
N LEU A 295 -0.77 -18.56 17.35
CA LEU A 295 0.31 -18.45 16.38
C LEU A 295 1.38 -17.47 16.87
N THR A 296 2.63 -17.91 16.90
CA THR A 296 3.78 -17.01 16.94
C THR A 296 3.79 -16.21 15.64
N SER A 297 3.68 -14.88 15.74
CA SER A 297 3.46 -14.01 14.59
C SER A 297 4.12 -12.66 14.79
N VAL A 298 4.08 -11.80 13.80
CA VAL A 298 4.60 -10.43 13.86
C VAL A 298 3.44 -9.45 13.90
N GLN A 299 3.40 -8.62 14.95
CA GLN A 299 2.35 -7.63 15.11
C GLN A 299 2.60 -6.41 14.22
N VAL A 300 1.58 -6.05 13.44
CA VAL A 300 1.49 -4.79 12.70
C VAL A 300 0.45 -3.89 13.35
N ASP A 301 0.87 -2.72 13.85
CA ASP A 301 -0.06 -1.73 14.39
C ASP A 301 -0.81 -1.00 13.27
N THR A 302 -1.97 -1.53 12.88
CA THR A 302 -2.83 -0.94 11.83
C THR A 302 -3.33 0.47 12.19
N SER A 303 -3.45 0.78 13.49
CA SER A 303 -3.83 2.14 13.94
C SER A 303 -2.71 3.14 13.66
N TYR A 304 -1.47 2.78 13.99
CA TYR A 304 -0.32 3.63 13.70
C TYR A 304 -0.08 3.73 12.19
N LEU A 305 -0.21 2.62 11.47
CA LEU A 305 -0.05 2.59 10.00
C LEU A 305 -1.04 3.53 9.30
N GLY A 306 -2.33 3.47 9.64
CA GLY A 306 -3.33 4.39 9.07
C GLY A 306 -3.03 5.86 9.35
N LYS A 307 -2.60 6.18 10.59
CA LYS A 307 -2.16 7.53 10.96
C LYS A 307 -0.90 7.96 10.17
N ARG A 308 0.06 7.06 10.00
CA ARG A 308 1.31 7.36 9.29
C ARG A 308 1.08 7.63 7.81
N LEU A 309 0.26 6.79 7.15
CA LEU A 309 -0.17 7.00 5.77
C LEU A 309 -0.85 8.37 5.57
N THR A 310 -1.76 8.71 6.47
CA THR A 310 -2.44 10.00 6.43
C THR A 310 -1.46 11.17 6.58
N ARG A 311 -0.57 11.12 7.58
CA ARG A 311 0.42 12.17 7.82
C ARG A 311 1.38 12.34 6.64
N GLU A 312 1.82 11.22 6.06
CA GLU A 312 2.70 11.24 4.89
C GLU A 312 2.03 11.95 3.73
N LEU A 313 0.77 11.60 3.44
CA LEU A 313 0.03 12.26 2.37
C LEU A 313 -0.20 13.75 2.63
N LEU A 314 -0.56 14.14 3.85
CA LEU A 314 -0.77 15.55 4.19
C LEU A 314 0.53 16.35 4.08
N GLN A 315 1.66 15.76 4.49
CA GLN A 315 2.98 16.37 4.30
C GLN A 315 3.31 16.54 2.82
N ARG A 316 3.02 15.52 1.99
CA ARG A 316 3.22 15.58 0.53
C ARG A 316 2.34 16.63 -0.15
N ILE A 317 1.09 16.78 0.30
CA ILE A 317 0.18 17.83 -0.21
C ILE A 317 0.75 19.23 0.12
N GLN A 318 1.28 19.41 1.33
CA GLN A 318 1.85 20.69 1.76
C GLN A 318 3.20 21.01 1.08
N ASN A 319 3.99 19.98 0.79
CA ASN A 319 5.36 20.11 0.26
C ASN A 319 5.54 19.23 -1.01
N PRO A 320 4.85 19.55 -2.12
CA PRO A 320 4.83 18.69 -3.31
C PRO A 320 6.19 18.61 -4.04
N ALA A 321 7.10 19.53 -3.79
CA ALA A 321 8.43 19.58 -4.41
C ALA A 321 9.50 18.77 -3.65
N ASP A 322 9.20 18.30 -2.43
CA ASP A 322 10.15 17.48 -1.68
C ASP A 322 10.42 16.15 -2.40
N PRO A 323 11.62 15.57 -2.25
CA PRO A 323 11.90 14.23 -2.78
C PRO A 323 10.91 13.20 -2.25
N TYR A 324 10.58 12.20 -3.06
CA TYR A 324 9.80 11.06 -2.58
C TYR A 324 10.59 10.22 -1.59
N GLU A 325 9.90 9.67 -0.60
CA GLU A 325 10.51 8.92 0.49
C GLU A 325 9.97 7.49 0.56
N THR A 326 10.82 6.57 1.05
CA THR A 326 10.38 5.25 1.52
C THR A 326 10.54 5.19 3.02
N VAL A 327 9.46 4.89 3.72
CA VAL A 327 9.43 4.79 5.18
C VAL A 327 9.12 3.36 5.59
N TYR A 328 9.99 2.76 6.40
CA TYR A 328 9.76 1.46 7.02
C TYR A 328 9.28 1.63 8.46
N LEU A 329 8.14 1.02 8.77
CA LEU A 329 7.61 0.96 10.13
C LEU A 329 8.11 -0.31 10.79
N SER A 330 8.66 -0.17 12.00
CA SER A 330 9.06 -1.31 12.81
C SER A 330 7.86 -2.18 13.19
N THR A 331 8.11 -3.47 13.30
CA THR A 331 7.13 -4.47 13.72
C THR A 331 7.61 -5.15 15.02
N THR A 332 6.76 -5.95 15.65
CA THR A 332 7.07 -6.60 16.91
C THR A 332 6.72 -8.09 16.83
N PRO A 333 7.70 -9.00 16.93
CA PRO A 333 7.43 -10.42 17.10
C PRO A 333 6.65 -10.71 18.39
N ILE A 334 5.61 -11.55 18.27
CA ILE A 334 4.79 -12.03 19.38
C ILE A 334 4.89 -13.54 19.42
N TYR A 335 5.51 -14.06 20.46
CA TYR A 335 5.68 -15.49 20.66
C TYR A 335 4.44 -16.10 21.31
N SER A 336 4.02 -17.28 20.85
CA SER A 336 2.85 -17.97 21.33
C SER A 336 2.96 -19.50 21.15
N LEU A 337 1.88 -20.20 21.45
CA LEU A 337 1.81 -21.66 21.54
C LEU A 337 2.41 -22.41 20.35
N SER A 338 2.28 -21.89 19.12
CA SER A 338 2.74 -22.60 17.90
C SER A 338 4.25 -22.81 17.81
N THR A 339 5.02 -22.21 18.71
CA THR A 339 6.47 -22.38 18.84
C THR A 339 6.91 -22.68 20.27
N GLU A 340 5.98 -23.03 21.16
CA GLU A 340 6.30 -23.54 22.50
C GLU A 340 6.65 -25.04 22.46
N ASP A 341 7.49 -25.52 23.40
CA ASP A 341 7.88 -26.93 23.52
C ASP A 341 6.81 -27.75 24.26
#